data_5e1966c3d82a49e0fb9f793b2fef1609
#
_entry.id   5e1966c3d82a49e0fb9f793b2fef1609
#
_cell.length_a   1.000
_cell.length_b   1.000
_cell.length_c   1.000
_cell.angle_alpha   90.00
_cell.angle_beta   90.00
_cell.angle_gamma   90.00
#
_symmetry.space_group_name_H-M   'P 1'
#
loop_
_entity.id
_entity.type
_entity.pdbx_description
1 polymer ?
#
loop_
_entity_poly.entity_id
_entity_poly.type
_entity_poly.pdbx_seq_one_letter_code
_entity_poly.pdbx_strand_id
1 'polypeptide(L)'
;CITHGHVDHLFFVPELLEKRDITVYGTKAVMDTLEGWVEDGSSLVQAEPGISWYIGNMRITMLKGKHTEFSLHTVLRKLFQPGLLRYFRNALFLAWAHPKFPEKGETAAYQIEAEGKSILLLGSMALDKDTVYPAGADLLILPFQGREDMTAAALEIVNKLKPRRILLDHFDNAFPPVSEEVDTRLFKKA
;
A
#
# COMPACT_ATOMS: atom_id res chain seq x y z
N CYS A 1 -1.60 6.50 8.85
CA CYS A 1 -0.49 5.55 8.63
C CYS A 1 -0.27 5.34 7.14
N ILE A 2 0.96 5.39 6.69
CA ILE A 2 1.34 5.22 5.29
C ILE A 2 2.09 3.89 5.15
N THR A 3 1.73 3.08 4.15
CA THR A 3 2.31 1.75 3.96
C THR A 3 3.68 1.79 3.28
N HIS A 4 3.87 2.65 2.28
CA HIS A 4 5.13 2.79 1.56
C HIS A 4 5.21 4.09 0.74
N GLY A 5 6.38 4.36 0.16
CA GLY A 5 6.75 5.65 -0.41
C GLY A 5 6.25 5.94 -1.82
N HIS A 6 5.44 5.10 -2.47
CA HIS A 6 4.99 5.36 -3.84
C HIS A 6 4.06 6.58 -3.95
N VAL A 7 4.03 7.18 -5.14
CA VAL A 7 3.33 8.43 -5.41
C VAL A 7 1.83 8.39 -5.10
N ASP A 8 1.17 7.29 -5.38
CA ASP A 8 -0.26 7.05 -5.12
C ASP A 8 -0.60 6.99 -3.62
N HIS A 9 0.39 6.76 -2.76
CA HIS A 9 0.24 6.78 -1.30
C HIS A 9 0.63 8.12 -0.67
N LEU A 10 1.54 8.89 -1.28
CA LEU A 10 2.14 10.08 -0.66
C LEU A 10 1.73 11.40 -1.29
N PHE A 11 1.35 11.44 -2.57
CA PHE A 11 1.24 12.68 -3.33
C PHE A 11 0.34 13.74 -2.68
N PHE A 12 -0.75 13.33 -2.03
CA PHE A 12 -1.69 14.24 -1.37
C PHE A 12 -1.41 14.47 0.12
N VAL A 13 -0.42 13.79 0.71
CA VAL A 13 -0.14 13.90 2.15
C VAL A 13 0.32 15.31 2.55
N PRO A 14 1.19 16.03 1.80
CA PRO A 14 1.55 17.41 2.12
C PRO A 14 0.32 18.34 2.17
N GLU A 15 -0.57 18.25 1.19
CA GLU A 15 -1.81 19.05 1.17
C GLU A 15 -2.73 18.74 2.37
N LEU A 16 -2.78 17.49 2.81
CA LEU A 16 -3.55 17.10 4.00
C LEU A 16 -2.93 17.68 5.28
N LEU A 17 -1.61 17.67 5.41
CA LEU A 17 -0.89 18.25 6.54
C LEU A 17 -1.08 19.77 6.64
N GLU A 18 -1.11 20.48 5.51
CA GLU A 18 -1.41 21.92 5.48
C GLU A 18 -2.84 22.25 5.94
N LYS A 19 -3.80 21.37 5.64
CA LYS A 19 -5.23 21.62 5.86
C LYS A 19 -5.78 21.03 7.17
N ARG A 20 -5.04 20.13 7.80
CA ARG A 20 -5.50 19.34 8.95
C ARG A 20 -4.38 19.16 9.97
N ASP A 21 -4.75 19.26 11.24
CA ASP A 21 -3.89 18.86 12.35
C ASP A 21 -3.95 17.32 12.48
N ILE A 22 -3.02 16.66 11.79
CA ILE A 22 -2.89 15.20 11.74
C ILE A 22 -1.42 14.80 11.94
N THR A 23 -1.22 13.62 12.50
CA THR A 23 0.10 12.99 12.60
C THR A 23 0.20 11.86 11.58
N VAL A 24 1.30 11.85 10.82
CA VAL A 24 1.58 10.84 9.79
C VAL A 24 2.63 9.86 10.30
N TYR A 25 2.27 8.59 10.35
CA TYR A 25 3.17 7.49 10.70
C TYR A 25 3.58 6.72 9.44
N GLY A 26 4.84 6.38 9.31
CA GLY A 26 5.35 5.62 8.17
C GLY A 26 6.78 5.13 8.38
N THR A 27 7.32 4.44 7.37
CA THR A 27 8.70 3.98 7.36
C THR A 27 9.68 5.15 7.16
N LYS A 28 10.96 4.89 7.33
CA LYS A 28 12.00 5.91 7.06
C LYS A 28 11.91 6.45 5.63
N ALA A 29 11.71 5.59 4.63
CA ALA A 29 11.59 6.03 3.24
C ALA A 29 10.40 6.98 3.02
N VAL A 30 9.28 6.74 3.72
CA VAL A 30 8.11 7.65 3.73
C VAL A 30 8.47 8.98 4.35
N MET A 31 9.13 8.98 5.52
CA MET A 31 9.52 10.22 6.21
C MET A 31 10.52 11.03 5.38
N ASP A 32 11.61 10.42 4.92
CA ASP A 32 12.61 11.07 4.07
C ASP A 32 11.98 11.73 2.82
N THR A 33 10.95 11.09 2.27
CA THR A 33 10.25 11.65 1.11
C THR A 33 9.38 12.85 1.50
N LEU A 34 8.59 12.73 2.58
CA LEU A 34 7.68 13.79 3.02
C LEU A 34 8.43 15.03 3.55
N GLU A 35 9.54 14.85 4.27
CA GLU A 35 10.39 15.96 4.74
C GLU A 35 10.85 16.90 3.62
N GLY A 36 11.00 16.40 2.39
CA GLY A 36 11.30 17.21 1.22
C GLY A 36 10.11 17.99 0.62
N TRP A 37 8.88 17.75 1.15
CA TRP A 37 7.64 18.28 0.59
C TRP A 37 6.77 19.05 1.60
N VAL A 38 7.12 19.02 2.89
CA VAL A 38 6.40 19.73 3.96
C VAL A 38 7.32 20.78 4.59
N GLU A 39 6.74 21.90 5.00
CA GLU A 39 7.51 23.00 5.66
C GLU A 39 7.86 22.67 7.11
N ASP A 40 6.94 21.99 7.81
CA ASP A 40 7.10 21.56 9.20
C ASP A 40 6.96 20.04 9.30
N GLY A 41 8.06 19.35 9.61
CA GLY A 41 8.10 17.91 9.84
C GLY A 41 7.62 17.46 11.21
N SER A 42 7.15 18.35 12.09
CA SER A 42 6.74 18.02 13.48
C SER A 42 5.61 16.99 13.57
N SER A 43 4.79 16.90 12.52
CA SER A 43 3.69 15.93 12.42
C SER A 43 4.10 14.61 11.77
N LEU A 44 5.38 14.42 11.41
CA LEU A 44 5.91 13.20 10.81
C LEU A 44 6.54 12.32 11.89
N VAL A 45 6.10 11.07 11.98
CA VAL A 45 6.60 10.11 12.96
C VAL A 45 7.09 8.86 12.23
N GLN A 46 8.41 8.65 12.27
CA GLN A 46 8.99 7.41 11.80
C GLN A 46 8.59 6.27 12.74
N ALA A 47 8.08 5.18 12.14
CA ALA A 47 7.81 3.95 12.83
C ALA A 47 8.60 2.79 12.22
N GLU A 48 8.88 1.76 13.01
CA GLU A 48 9.64 0.59 12.59
C GLU A 48 8.81 -0.68 12.76
N PRO A 49 9.04 -1.72 11.94
CA PRO A 49 8.39 -3.01 12.11
C PRO A 49 8.58 -3.60 13.50
N GLY A 50 7.50 -4.12 14.09
CA GLY A 50 7.44 -4.65 15.44
C GLY A 50 7.08 -3.63 16.51
N ILE A 51 7.10 -2.33 16.21
CA ILE A 51 6.71 -1.29 17.17
C ILE A 51 5.20 -1.09 17.15
N SER A 52 4.64 -0.90 18.35
CA SER A 52 3.23 -0.57 18.56
C SER A 52 3.09 0.78 19.25
N TRP A 53 2.04 1.51 18.89
CA TRP A 53 1.64 2.74 19.56
C TRP A 53 0.12 2.80 19.72
N TYR A 54 -0.35 3.77 20.48
CA TYR A 54 -1.77 3.95 20.76
C TYR A 54 -2.27 5.28 20.21
N ILE A 55 -3.44 5.26 19.59
CA ILE A 55 -4.22 6.44 19.19
C ILE A 55 -5.60 6.28 19.82
N GLY A 56 -5.84 7.01 20.93
CA GLY A 56 -7.02 6.77 21.74
C GLY A 56 -7.01 5.35 22.31
N ASN A 57 -8.09 4.60 22.04
CA ASN A 57 -8.22 3.19 22.44
C ASN A 57 -7.74 2.18 21.36
N MET A 58 -7.23 2.67 20.24
CA MET A 58 -6.68 1.80 19.18
C MET A 58 -5.20 1.53 19.44
N ARG A 59 -4.82 0.26 19.39
CA ARG A 59 -3.42 -0.17 19.31
C ARG A 59 -3.08 -0.41 17.85
N ILE A 60 -2.04 0.24 17.37
CA ILE A 60 -1.53 0.06 16.02
C ILE A 60 -0.14 -0.55 16.10
N THR A 61 0.09 -1.63 15.37
CA THR A 61 1.40 -2.28 15.28
C THR A 61 1.85 -2.24 13.82
N MET A 62 3.03 -1.68 13.55
CA MET A 62 3.65 -1.78 12.24
C MET A 62 4.29 -3.17 12.10
N LEU A 63 4.03 -3.82 10.97
CA LEU A 63 4.66 -5.07 10.56
C LEU A 63 5.47 -4.81 9.29
N LYS A 64 6.56 -5.53 9.10
CA LYS A 64 7.27 -5.47 7.83
C LYS A 64 6.41 -6.11 6.76
N GLY A 65 6.16 -5.37 5.69
CA GLY A 65 5.50 -5.85 4.49
C GLY A 65 6.50 -6.18 3.39
N LYS A 66 5.99 -6.60 2.26
CA LYS A 66 6.77 -6.76 1.03
C LYS A 66 5.98 -6.14 -0.12
N HIS A 67 6.65 -5.33 -0.94
CA HIS A 67 6.06 -4.83 -2.18
C HIS A 67 6.02 -5.95 -3.23
N THR A 68 4.94 -5.98 -4.01
CA THR A 68 4.84 -6.89 -5.15
C THR A 68 5.83 -6.47 -6.23
N GLU A 69 6.65 -7.40 -6.68
CA GLU A 69 7.59 -7.17 -7.78
C GLU A 69 6.86 -7.26 -9.12
N PHE A 70 6.96 -6.22 -9.92
CA PHE A 70 6.44 -6.26 -11.29
C PHE A 70 7.37 -7.09 -12.17
N SER A 71 6.79 -8.03 -12.92
CA SER A 71 7.58 -8.73 -13.94
C SER A 71 7.99 -7.77 -15.06
N LEU A 72 9.17 -8.00 -15.67
CA LEU A 72 9.61 -7.22 -16.83
C LEU A 72 8.58 -7.26 -17.96
N HIS A 73 7.91 -8.40 -18.15
CA HIS A 73 6.82 -8.58 -19.10
C HIS A 73 5.65 -7.61 -18.81
N THR A 74 5.22 -7.49 -17.56
CA THR A 74 4.15 -6.56 -17.16
C THR A 74 4.54 -5.12 -17.45
N VAL A 75 5.78 -4.73 -17.15
CA VAL A 75 6.28 -3.37 -17.43
C VAL A 75 6.28 -3.09 -18.93
N LEU A 76 6.85 -4.01 -19.75
CA LEU A 76 6.89 -3.86 -21.20
C LEU A 76 5.48 -3.81 -21.81
N ARG A 77 4.56 -4.68 -21.36
CA ARG A 77 3.17 -4.66 -21.82
C ARG A 77 2.52 -3.30 -21.56
N LYS A 78 2.76 -2.70 -20.40
CA LYS A 78 2.21 -1.37 -20.05
C LYS A 78 2.81 -0.25 -20.87
N LEU A 79 4.10 -0.33 -21.22
CA LEU A 79 4.77 0.67 -22.08
C LEU A 79 4.30 0.63 -23.54
N PHE A 80 3.90 -0.54 -24.04
CA PHE A 80 3.49 -0.71 -25.45
C PHE A 80 1.98 -0.82 -25.67
N GLN A 81 1.16 -0.57 -24.64
CA GLN A 81 -0.29 -0.64 -24.80
C GLN A 81 -0.85 0.64 -25.50
N PRO A 82 -1.93 0.49 -26.30
CA PRO A 82 -2.56 1.62 -26.99
C PRO A 82 -3.04 2.74 -26.07
N GLY A 83 -3.35 2.41 -24.81
CA GLY A 83 -3.75 3.36 -23.79
C GLY A 83 -2.68 4.40 -23.43
N LEU A 84 -1.39 4.16 -23.72
CA LEU A 84 -0.32 5.11 -23.42
C LEU A 84 -0.51 6.45 -24.13
N LEU A 85 -0.96 6.45 -25.38
CA LEU A 85 -1.26 7.70 -26.11
C LEU A 85 -2.42 8.46 -25.48
N ARG A 86 -3.46 7.74 -25.04
CA ARG A 86 -4.62 8.36 -24.36
C ARG A 86 -4.23 8.97 -23.01
N TYR A 87 -3.31 8.36 -22.28
CA TYR A 87 -2.87 8.79 -20.95
C TYR A 87 -1.47 9.39 -20.95
N PHE A 88 -1.02 9.95 -22.08
CA PHE A 88 0.33 10.51 -22.22
C PHE A 88 0.71 11.51 -21.12
N ARG A 89 -0.21 12.41 -20.74
CA ARG A 89 0.03 13.38 -19.67
C ARG A 89 0.27 12.69 -18.30
N ASN A 90 -0.51 11.65 -18.01
CA ASN A 90 -0.32 10.86 -16.79
C ASN A 90 1.00 10.10 -16.83
N ALA A 91 1.37 9.55 -17.99
CA ALA A 91 2.65 8.86 -18.14
C ALA A 91 3.83 9.80 -17.91
N LEU A 92 3.79 11.03 -18.42
CA LEU A 92 4.80 12.05 -18.15
C LEU A 92 4.85 12.43 -16.67
N PHE A 93 3.68 12.63 -16.04
CA PHE A 93 3.61 12.90 -14.61
C PHE A 93 4.22 11.76 -13.78
N LEU A 94 3.86 10.51 -14.06
CA LEU A 94 4.39 9.35 -13.36
C LEU A 94 5.90 9.16 -13.59
N ALA A 95 6.38 9.42 -14.80
CA ALA A 95 7.83 9.40 -15.08
C ALA A 95 8.60 10.47 -14.30
N TRP A 96 8.00 11.65 -14.10
CA TRP A 96 8.56 12.70 -13.26
C TRP A 96 8.45 12.38 -11.76
N ALA A 97 7.34 11.79 -11.32
CA ALA A 97 7.05 11.54 -9.91
C ALA A 97 7.80 10.30 -9.38
N HIS A 98 7.86 9.21 -10.15
CA HIS A 98 8.40 7.93 -9.68
C HIS A 98 9.78 8.02 -9.00
N PRO A 99 10.78 8.74 -9.52
CA PRO A 99 12.07 8.86 -8.83
C PRO A 99 12.01 9.68 -7.53
N LYS A 100 10.96 10.48 -7.33
CA LYS A 100 10.78 11.32 -6.13
C LYS A 100 10.02 10.65 -5.02
N PHE A 101 9.34 9.53 -5.33
CA PHE A 101 8.53 8.74 -4.43
C PHE A 101 9.01 7.28 -4.39
N PRO A 102 10.24 7.01 -3.90
CA PRO A 102 10.84 5.68 -3.92
C PRO A 102 10.32 4.83 -2.75
N GLU A 103 9.99 3.58 -3.01
CA GLU A 103 9.62 2.59 -1.99
C GLU A 103 10.82 2.12 -1.15
N LYS A 104 12.01 2.06 -1.73
CA LYS A 104 13.30 1.71 -1.10
C LYS A 104 13.34 0.35 -0.37
N GLY A 105 12.45 -0.59 -0.71
CA GLY A 105 12.34 -1.87 -0.01
C GLY A 105 11.66 -1.78 1.37
N GLU A 106 10.99 -0.67 1.66
CA GLU A 106 10.36 -0.39 2.94
C GLU A 106 8.83 -0.33 2.83
N THR A 107 8.21 -1.47 2.57
CA THR A 107 6.75 -1.60 2.63
C THR A 107 6.32 -2.05 4.02
N ALA A 108 5.31 -1.41 4.59
CA ALA A 108 4.69 -1.76 5.86
C ALA A 108 3.32 -2.43 5.66
N ALA A 109 2.97 -3.26 6.62
CA ALA A 109 1.61 -3.66 6.91
C ALA A 109 1.24 -3.15 8.32
N TYR A 110 -0.05 -3.03 8.62
CA TYR A 110 -0.52 -2.55 9.91
C TYR A 110 -1.55 -3.50 10.51
N GLN A 111 -1.30 -3.92 11.77
CA GLN A 111 -2.32 -4.52 12.60
C GLN A 111 -2.94 -3.41 13.45
N ILE A 112 -4.26 -3.27 13.40
CA ILE A 112 -5.02 -2.29 14.16
C ILE A 112 -5.99 -3.05 15.05
N GLU A 113 -5.92 -2.81 16.36
CA GLU A 113 -6.74 -3.48 17.36
C GLU A 113 -7.52 -2.46 18.17
N ALA A 114 -8.83 -2.62 18.27
CA ALA A 114 -9.72 -1.79 19.08
C ALA A 114 -10.96 -2.60 19.46
N GLU A 115 -11.44 -2.43 20.68
CA GLU A 115 -12.71 -3.01 21.15
C GLU A 115 -12.84 -4.52 20.93
N GLY A 116 -11.74 -5.26 21.06
CA GLY A 116 -11.70 -6.71 20.85
C GLY A 116 -11.82 -7.13 19.38
N LYS A 117 -11.67 -6.19 18.44
CA LYS A 117 -11.60 -6.40 16.99
C LYS A 117 -10.22 -6.13 16.46
N SER A 118 -9.89 -6.79 15.34
CA SER A 118 -8.61 -6.59 14.67
C SER A 118 -8.78 -6.42 13.17
N ILE A 119 -8.01 -5.48 12.63
CA ILE A 119 -7.85 -5.26 11.19
C ILE A 119 -6.39 -5.52 10.85
N LEU A 120 -6.15 -6.29 9.80
CA LEU A 120 -4.84 -6.40 9.18
C LEU A 120 -4.89 -5.71 7.81
N LEU A 121 -4.10 -4.65 7.66
CA LEU A 121 -3.96 -3.91 6.40
C LEU A 121 -2.60 -4.27 5.79
N LEU A 122 -2.60 -4.78 4.58
CA LEU A 122 -1.38 -5.03 3.82
C LEU A 122 -1.05 -3.84 2.92
N GLY A 123 0.22 -3.48 2.81
CA GLY A 123 0.67 -2.39 1.94
C GLY A 123 0.81 -2.79 0.47
N SER A 124 0.85 -4.08 0.17
CA SER A 124 0.88 -4.64 -1.18
C SER A 124 0.42 -6.09 -1.18
N MET A 125 0.24 -6.68 -2.36
CA MET A 125 -0.19 -8.07 -2.53
C MET A 125 0.98 -9.06 -2.38
N ALA A 126 1.75 -8.90 -1.30
CA ALA A 126 2.83 -9.82 -0.95
C ALA A 126 3.04 -9.83 0.57
N LEU A 127 3.46 -10.98 1.10
CA LEU A 127 3.87 -11.14 2.48
C LEU A 127 5.40 -11.24 2.55
N ASP A 128 6.01 -10.54 3.50
CA ASP A 128 7.41 -10.75 3.82
C ASP A 128 7.58 -12.14 4.46
N LYS A 129 8.57 -12.89 3.99
CA LYS A 129 8.76 -14.31 4.39
C LYS A 129 9.22 -14.47 5.83
N ASP A 130 9.93 -13.48 6.35
CA ASP A 130 10.56 -13.51 7.68
C ASP A 130 9.64 -12.85 8.74
N THR A 131 8.50 -12.30 8.33
CA THR A 131 7.53 -11.63 9.21
C THR A 131 6.41 -12.59 9.62
N VAL A 132 6.16 -12.66 10.92
CA VAL A 132 4.99 -13.36 11.46
C VAL A 132 3.79 -12.42 11.46
N TYR A 133 2.85 -12.68 10.58
CA TYR A 133 1.59 -11.94 10.52
C TYR A 133 0.53 -12.58 11.42
N PRO A 134 -0.32 -11.78 12.09
CA PRO A 134 -1.44 -12.31 12.87
C PRO A 134 -2.45 -13.01 11.96
N ALA A 135 -2.87 -14.21 12.37
CA ALA A 135 -3.94 -14.93 11.69
C ALA A 135 -5.30 -14.66 12.36
N GLY A 136 -6.38 -14.82 11.59
CA GLY A 136 -7.74 -14.72 12.12
C GLY A 136 -8.25 -13.30 12.35
N ALA A 137 -7.65 -12.29 11.72
CA ALA A 137 -8.12 -10.90 11.80
C ALA A 137 -9.62 -10.81 11.44
N ASP A 138 -10.37 -9.94 12.13
CA ASP A 138 -11.79 -9.71 11.81
C ASP A 138 -11.97 -9.14 10.40
N LEU A 139 -10.99 -8.33 9.94
CA LEU A 139 -10.93 -7.78 8.59
C LEU A 139 -9.49 -7.81 8.06
N LEU A 140 -9.32 -8.33 6.86
CA LEU A 140 -8.10 -8.15 6.05
C LEU A 140 -8.40 -7.11 4.96
N ILE A 141 -7.61 -6.04 4.91
CA ILE A 141 -7.58 -5.11 3.78
C ILE A 141 -6.45 -5.57 2.87
N LEU A 142 -6.82 -6.02 1.67
CA LEU A 142 -5.93 -6.70 0.72
C LEU A 142 -5.87 -5.90 -0.59
N PRO A 143 -4.71 -5.27 -0.90
CA PRO A 143 -4.49 -4.69 -2.22
C PRO A 143 -4.59 -5.76 -3.31
N PHE A 144 -5.34 -5.49 -4.38
CA PHE A 144 -5.63 -6.48 -5.42
C PHE A 144 -5.13 -6.01 -6.79
N GLN A 145 -3.82 -5.75 -6.87
CA GLN A 145 -3.17 -5.30 -8.10
C GLN A 145 -1.67 -5.70 -8.12
N GLY A 146 -1.04 -5.62 -9.30
CA GLY A 146 0.40 -5.73 -9.45
C GLY A 146 0.94 -7.11 -9.78
N ARG A 147 0.08 -8.15 -9.91
CA ARG A 147 0.48 -9.52 -10.28
C ARG A 147 -0.30 -10.00 -11.51
N GLU A 148 0.23 -10.96 -12.22
CA GLU A 148 -0.48 -11.64 -13.32
C GLU A 148 -1.45 -12.70 -12.77
N ASP A 149 -1.08 -13.35 -11.66
CA ASP A 149 -1.79 -14.43 -11.00
C ASP A 149 -2.59 -13.95 -9.75
N MET A 150 -3.22 -12.78 -9.83
CA MET A 150 -3.82 -12.09 -8.67
C MET A 150 -4.75 -12.95 -7.83
N THR A 151 -5.62 -13.73 -8.47
CA THR A 151 -6.55 -14.61 -7.72
C THR A 151 -5.80 -15.69 -6.93
N ALA A 152 -4.81 -16.35 -7.53
CA ALA A 152 -4.03 -17.39 -6.87
C ALA A 152 -3.22 -16.80 -5.69
N ALA A 153 -2.57 -15.66 -5.90
CA ALA A 153 -1.81 -14.97 -4.88
C ALA A 153 -2.68 -14.48 -3.71
N ALA A 154 -3.85 -13.94 -4.01
CA ALA A 154 -4.81 -13.53 -2.96
C ALA A 154 -5.30 -14.73 -2.15
N LEU A 155 -5.62 -15.86 -2.79
CA LEU A 155 -6.03 -17.08 -2.11
C LEU A 155 -4.92 -17.65 -1.23
N GLU A 156 -3.65 -17.60 -1.67
CA GLU A 156 -2.50 -18.01 -0.85
C GLU A 156 -2.42 -17.16 0.44
N ILE A 157 -2.52 -15.82 0.30
CA ILE A 157 -2.52 -14.89 1.43
C ILE A 157 -3.70 -15.18 2.38
N VAL A 158 -4.91 -15.33 1.85
CA VAL A 158 -6.12 -15.60 2.62
C VAL A 158 -6.02 -16.93 3.35
N ASN A 159 -5.55 -17.99 2.70
CA ASN A 159 -5.36 -19.31 3.31
C ASN A 159 -4.32 -19.29 4.44
N LYS A 160 -3.28 -18.47 4.30
CA LYS A 160 -2.25 -18.30 5.34
C LYS A 160 -2.76 -17.49 6.52
N LEU A 161 -3.45 -16.36 6.28
CA LEU A 161 -3.87 -15.42 7.30
C LEU A 161 -5.24 -15.74 7.91
N LYS A 162 -6.09 -16.50 7.23
CA LYS A 162 -7.43 -16.95 7.66
C LYS A 162 -8.30 -15.83 8.25
N PRO A 163 -8.46 -14.69 7.55
CA PRO A 163 -9.27 -13.59 8.05
C PRO A 163 -10.76 -13.99 8.07
N ARG A 164 -11.57 -13.34 8.92
CA ARG A 164 -13.01 -13.52 8.93
C ARG A 164 -13.72 -12.84 7.77
N ARG A 165 -13.19 -11.70 7.34
CA ARG A 165 -13.69 -10.88 6.23
C ARG A 165 -12.53 -10.30 5.44
N ILE A 166 -12.77 -10.01 4.17
CA ILE A 166 -11.78 -9.43 3.27
C ILE A 166 -12.40 -8.20 2.62
N LEU A 167 -11.67 -7.09 2.65
CA LEU A 167 -11.92 -5.91 1.84
C LEU A 167 -10.83 -5.83 0.79
N LEU A 168 -11.20 -5.92 -0.48
CA LEU A 168 -10.27 -5.67 -1.57
C LEU A 168 -10.07 -4.17 -1.74
N ASP A 169 -8.83 -3.77 -1.91
CA ASP A 169 -8.39 -2.41 -2.15
C ASP A 169 -7.51 -2.37 -3.40
N HIS A 170 -7.22 -1.20 -3.92
CA HIS A 170 -6.26 -0.99 -5.01
C HIS A 170 -6.54 -1.81 -6.28
N PHE A 171 -7.81 -2.02 -6.63
CA PHE A 171 -8.23 -2.76 -7.85
C PHE A 171 -8.80 -1.85 -8.94
N ASP A 172 -8.68 -0.55 -8.78
CA ASP A 172 -9.18 0.49 -9.67
C ASP A 172 -8.11 0.96 -10.69
N ASN A 173 -8.47 1.97 -11.48
CA ASN A 173 -7.60 2.62 -12.45
C ASN A 173 -7.24 4.06 -12.03
N ALA A 174 -6.98 4.31 -10.75
CA ALA A 174 -6.72 5.66 -10.23
C ALA A 174 -5.52 6.35 -10.90
N PHE A 175 -4.51 5.58 -11.34
CA PHE A 175 -3.30 6.10 -12.01
C PHE A 175 -3.03 5.41 -13.37
N PRO A 176 -3.92 5.54 -14.38
CA PRO A 176 -3.65 4.96 -15.68
C PRO A 176 -2.46 5.67 -16.37
N PRO A 177 -1.62 4.99 -17.14
CA PRO A 177 -1.73 3.59 -17.56
C PRO A 177 -1.10 2.58 -16.61
N VAL A 178 -0.58 2.98 -15.46
CA VAL A 178 0.12 2.08 -14.52
C VAL A 178 -0.90 1.22 -13.76
N SER A 179 -1.94 1.83 -13.19
CA SER A 179 -3.06 1.08 -12.63
C SER A 179 -4.12 0.80 -13.69
N GLU A 180 -4.78 -0.33 -13.59
CA GLU A 180 -5.89 -0.77 -14.44
C GLU A 180 -6.98 -1.36 -13.56
N GLU A 181 -8.24 -1.17 -13.96
CA GLU A 181 -9.35 -1.84 -13.30
C GLU A 181 -9.19 -3.36 -13.39
N VAL A 182 -9.24 -4.02 -12.26
CA VAL A 182 -9.01 -5.46 -12.14
C VAL A 182 -10.32 -6.19 -11.92
N ASP A 183 -10.55 -7.28 -12.68
CA ASP A 183 -11.71 -8.13 -12.48
C ASP A 183 -11.57 -8.97 -11.20
N THR A 184 -12.33 -8.61 -10.18
CA THR A 184 -12.34 -9.29 -8.89
C THR A 184 -13.30 -10.50 -8.82
N ARG A 185 -14.07 -10.79 -9.90
CA ARG A 185 -15.14 -11.79 -9.90
C ARG A 185 -14.63 -13.20 -9.67
N LEU A 186 -13.46 -13.55 -10.21
CA LEU A 186 -12.87 -14.88 -10.01
C LEU A 186 -12.52 -15.11 -8.54
N PHE A 187 -11.89 -14.14 -7.90
CA PHE A 187 -11.56 -14.22 -6.48
C PHE A 187 -12.81 -14.30 -5.58
N LYS A 188 -13.86 -13.52 -5.89
CA LYS A 188 -15.12 -13.52 -5.11
C LYS A 188 -15.91 -14.83 -5.19
N LYS A 189 -15.62 -15.70 -6.17
CA LYS A 189 -16.29 -17.00 -6.36
C LYS A 189 -15.48 -18.16 -5.78
N ALA A 190 -14.21 -17.95 -5.48
CA ALA A 190 -13.32 -18.97 -4.92
C ALA A 190 -13.37 -19.00 -3.39
#